data_1a2e9c69700d60b58c91db252d9e210b
#
_entry.id   1a2e9c69700d60b58c91db252d9e210b
#
_cell.length_a   1.000
_cell.length_b   1.000
_cell.length_c   1.000
_cell.angle_alpha   90.00
_cell.angle_beta   90.00
_cell.angle_gamma   90.00
#
_symmetry.space_group_name_H-M   'P 1'
#
loop_
_entity.id
_entity.type
_entity.pdbx_description
1 polymer ?
#
loop_
_entity_poly.entity_id
_entity_poly.type
_entity_poly.pdbx_seq_one_letter_code
_entity_poly.pdbx_strand_id
1 'polypeptide(L)'
;MMNPTSNKKDFDDLSTTLKDLAFSYIEKYSPSKQQLKVYLMKKILIKFKSTKSKKEISDLIDKVLVNLEQNKFLNDELYSDSKSRSLLRRGYSLNKINQSLRMKGIDQKFIKQSIEKIKNKEIEPDFVSALKLCKRRRIGAIRPNANRELFYKKDMGILARAGFDYDLSKRVLNLEQEEFQKLIKIV
;
A
#
# COMPACT_ATOMS: atom_id res chain seq x y z
N MET A 1 -0.07 -37.08 32.88
CA MET A 1 -1.43 -36.75 32.46
C MET A 1 -1.58 -35.24 32.51
N MET A 2 -1.65 -34.55 31.36
CA MET A 2 -1.85 -33.09 31.33
C MET A 2 -3.31 -32.76 31.59
N ASN A 3 -3.57 -31.84 32.48
CA ASN A 3 -4.89 -31.47 32.96
C ASN A 3 -5.68 -30.74 31.84
N PRO A 4 -6.83 -31.23 31.38
CA PRO A 4 -7.60 -30.64 30.24
C PRO A 4 -8.12 -29.21 30.53
N THR A 5 -8.22 -28.81 31.79
CA THR A 5 -8.66 -27.47 32.24
C THR A 5 -7.60 -26.38 32.05
N SER A 6 -6.32 -26.70 32.13
CA SER A 6 -5.21 -25.76 31.88
C SER A 6 -5.16 -25.33 30.41
N ASN A 7 -5.37 -26.28 29.50
CA ASN A 7 -5.27 -26.03 28.05
C ASN A 7 -6.40 -25.13 27.53
N LYS A 8 -7.59 -25.17 28.11
CA LYS A 8 -8.73 -24.33 27.74
C LYS A 8 -8.56 -22.87 28.21
N LYS A 9 -8.02 -22.68 29.42
CA LYS A 9 -7.76 -21.35 29.99
C LYS A 9 -6.66 -20.62 29.20
N ASP A 10 -5.59 -21.31 28.81
CA ASP A 10 -4.50 -20.78 27.98
C ASP A 10 -4.96 -20.44 26.56
N PHE A 11 -5.98 -21.14 26.05
CA PHE A 11 -6.56 -20.89 24.74
C PHE A 11 -7.47 -19.64 24.74
N ASP A 12 -8.25 -19.48 25.78
CA ASP A 12 -9.15 -18.32 25.95
C ASP A 12 -8.34 -17.03 26.17
N ASP A 13 -7.27 -17.10 26.95
CA ASP A 13 -6.36 -15.99 27.20
C ASP A 13 -5.62 -15.57 25.91
N LEU A 14 -5.16 -16.52 25.11
CA LEU A 14 -4.54 -16.26 23.83
C LEU A 14 -5.52 -15.63 22.83
N SER A 15 -6.76 -16.12 22.77
CA SER A 15 -7.80 -15.59 21.87
C SER A 15 -8.14 -14.14 22.22
N THR A 16 -8.27 -13.83 23.52
CA THR A 16 -8.53 -12.48 24.01
C THR A 16 -7.34 -11.55 23.68
N THR A 17 -6.11 -11.98 23.99
CA THR A 17 -4.91 -11.23 23.65
C THR A 17 -4.80 -10.93 22.14
N LEU A 18 -5.13 -11.90 21.28
CA LEU A 18 -5.13 -11.71 19.83
C LEU A 18 -6.13 -10.65 19.37
N LYS A 19 -7.34 -10.65 19.94
CA LYS A 19 -8.39 -9.67 19.62
C LYS A 19 -7.95 -8.25 20.04
N ASP A 20 -7.44 -8.09 21.25
CA ASP A 20 -7.00 -6.80 21.77
C ASP A 20 -5.85 -6.21 20.92
N LEU A 21 -4.86 -7.06 20.57
CA LEU A 21 -3.78 -6.67 19.68
C LEU A 21 -4.29 -6.30 18.27
N ALA A 22 -5.26 -7.06 17.76
CA ALA A 22 -5.84 -6.81 16.45
C ALA A 22 -6.59 -5.46 16.43
N PHE A 23 -7.47 -5.21 17.39
CA PHE A 23 -8.24 -3.97 17.45
C PHE A 23 -7.33 -2.75 17.62
N SER A 24 -6.36 -2.79 18.55
CA SER A 24 -5.39 -1.70 18.74
C SER A 24 -4.59 -1.41 17.46
N TYR A 25 -4.24 -2.45 16.68
CA TYR A 25 -3.51 -2.28 15.44
C TYR A 25 -4.38 -1.75 14.31
N ILE A 26 -5.63 -2.22 14.20
CA ILE A 26 -6.62 -1.75 13.21
C ILE A 26 -6.92 -0.27 13.41
N GLU A 27 -7.22 0.14 14.64
CA GLU A 27 -7.52 1.52 15.00
C GLU A 27 -6.39 2.47 14.60
N LYS A 28 -5.16 2.09 14.88
CA LYS A 28 -3.99 2.95 14.62
C LYS A 28 -3.55 2.99 13.17
N TYR A 29 -3.65 1.88 12.44
CA TYR A 29 -2.97 1.73 11.13
C TYR A 29 -3.89 1.43 9.96
N SER A 30 -5.16 1.06 10.19
CA SER A 30 -6.09 0.61 9.15
C SER A 30 -5.41 -0.35 8.15
N PRO A 31 -4.89 -1.49 8.63
CA PRO A 31 -4.03 -2.38 7.85
C PRO A 31 -4.81 -3.20 6.82
N SER A 32 -4.09 -3.79 5.83
CA SER A 32 -4.62 -4.93 5.09
C SER A 32 -4.68 -6.18 5.97
N LYS A 33 -5.51 -7.16 5.58
CA LYS A 33 -5.61 -8.47 6.24
C LYS A 33 -4.24 -9.13 6.42
N GLN A 34 -3.43 -9.13 5.36
CA GLN A 34 -2.08 -9.70 5.40
C GLN A 34 -1.13 -8.94 6.34
N GLN A 35 -1.22 -7.61 6.39
CA GLN A 35 -0.40 -6.82 7.32
C GLN A 35 -0.75 -7.12 8.77
N LEU A 36 -2.05 -7.24 9.09
CA LEU A 36 -2.50 -7.63 10.42
C LEU A 36 -2.03 -9.05 10.76
N LYS A 37 -2.16 -10.02 9.82
CA LYS A 37 -1.67 -11.40 10.02
C LYS A 37 -0.19 -11.43 10.41
N VAL A 38 0.65 -10.72 9.65
CA VAL A 38 2.10 -10.65 9.90
C VAL A 38 2.39 -10.01 11.27
N TYR A 39 1.69 -8.94 11.61
CA TYR A 39 1.83 -8.27 12.90
C TYR A 39 1.47 -9.20 14.07
N LEU A 40 0.29 -9.82 14.04
CA LEU A 40 -0.17 -10.73 15.09
C LEU A 40 0.76 -11.93 15.24
N MET A 41 1.16 -12.55 14.11
CA MET A 41 2.11 -13.66 14.12
C MET A 41 3.42 -13.28 14.84
N LYS A 42 3.98 -12.12 14.48
CA LYS A 42 5.23 -11.65 15.11
C LYS A 42 5.06 -11.41 16.61
N LYS A 43 3.95 -10.78 17.04
CA LYS A 43 3.70 -10.47 18.45
C LYS A 43 3.49 -11.72 19.30
N ILE A 44 2.69 -12.67 18.79
CA ILE A 44 2.37 -13.90 19.52
C ILE A 44 3.55 -14.86 19.61
N LEU A 45 4.33 -15.02 18.52
CA LEU A 45 5.53 -15.85 18.55
C LEU A 45 6.58 -15.36 19.56
N ILE A 46 6.65 -14.06 19.78
CA ILE A 46 7.54 -13.51 20.81
C ILE A 46 7.01 -13.81 22.22
N LYS A 47 5.69 -13.65 22.44
CA LYS A 47 5.06 -13.79 23.77
C LYS A 47 4.89 -15.24 24.19
N PHE A 48 4.60 -16.16 23.27
CA PHE A 48 4.23 -17.56 23.55
C PHE A 48 5.21 -18.59 22.93
N LYS A 49 6.50 -18.30 22.94
CA LYS A 49 7.56 -19.12 22.30
C LYS A 49 7.60 -20.60 22.71
N SER A 50 6.98 -21.00 23.82
CA SER A 50 7.21 -22.31 24.44
C SER A 50 5.98 -23.24 24.52
N THR A 51 4.77 -22.78 24.25
CA THR A 51 3.55 -23.54 24.58
C THR A 51 2.76 -24.06 23.38
N LYS A 52 2.88 -23.46 22.18
CA LYS A 52 2.09 -23.86 21.01
C LYS A 52 2.92 -23.92 19.73
N SER A 53 2.54 -24.81 18.83
CA SER A 53 3.16 -24.91 17.50
C SER A 53 2.84 -23.67 16.65
N LYS A 54 3.74 -23.33 15.74
CA LYS A 54 3.54 -22.23 14.79
C LYS A 54 2.26 -22.39 13.95
N LYS A 55 1.87 -23.65 13.68
CA LYS A 55 0.65 -23.99 12.93
C LYS A 55 -0.60 -23.64 13.73
N GLU A 56 -0.70 -24.06 14.99
CA GLU A 56 -1.83 -23.76 15.87
C GLU A 56 -2.03 -22.26 16.05
N ILE A 57 -0.92 -21.51 16.20
CA ILE A 57 -0.96 -20.04 16.28
C ILE A 57 -1.49 -19.44 14.98
N SER A 58 -1.04 -19.94 13.82
CA SER A 58 -1.52 -19.47 12.52
C SER A 58 -3.02 -19.72 12.35
N ASP A 59 -3.49 -20.91 12.68
CA ASP A 59 -4.90 -21.29 12.56
C ASP A 59 -5.81 -20.42 13.45
N LEU A 60 -5.34 -20.08 14.65
CA LEU A 60 -6.03 -19.14 15.54
C LEU A 60 -6.10 -17.73 14.97
N ILE A 61 -4.98 -17.23 14.47
CA ILE A 61 -4.94 -15.91 13.82
C ILE A 61 -5.88 -15.88 12.63
N ASP A 62 -5.90 -16.92 11.80
CA ASP A 62 -6.79 -17.00 10.64
C ASP A 62 -8.27 -16.97 11.04
N LYS A 63 -8.66 -17.64 12.12
CA LYS A 63 -10.03 -17.55 12.68
C LYS A 63 -10.37 -16.12 13.15
N VAL A 64 -9.44 -15.44 13.83
CA VAL A 64 -9.64 -14.04 14.24
C VAL A 64 -9.78 -13.13 13.02
N LEU A 65 -8.95 -13.29 12.00
CA LEU A 65 -9.01 -12.49 10.77
C LEU A 65 -10.33 -12.67 10.03
N VAL A 66 -10.83 -13.92 9.92
CA VAL A 66 -12.13 -14.21 9.30
C VAL A 66 -13.27 -13.51 10.08
N ASN A 67 -13.25 -13.57 11.40
CA ASN A 67 -14.26 -12.89 12.24
C ASN A 67 -14.21 -11.36 12.05
N LEU A 68 -13.01 -10.77 12.03
CA LEU A 68 -12.84 -9.33 11.82
C LEU A 68 -13.31 -8.89 10.41
N GLU A 69 -13.11 -9.72 9.40
CA GLU A 69 -13.57 -9.47 8.03
C GLU A 69 -15.11 -9.56 7.93
N GLN A 70 -15.72 -10.59 8.52
CA GLN A 70 -17.18 -10.75 8.58
C GLN A 70 -17.88 -9.58 9.29
N ASN A 71 -17.26 -9.07 10.35
CA ASN A 71 -17.76 -7.90 11.09
C ASN A 71 -17.31 -6.55 10.49
N LYS A 72 -16.71 -6.55 9.29
CA LYS A 72 -16.28 -5.37 8.53
C LYS A 72 -15.22 -4.49 9.21
N PHE A 73 -14.53 -5.00 10.22
CA PHE A 73 -13.35 -4.34 10.81
C PHE A 73 -12.13 -4.39 9.90
N LEU A 74 -12.06 -5.40 9.01
CA LEU A 74 -11.09 -5.52 7.93
C LEU A 74 -11.81 -5.49 6.59
N ASN A 75 -11.29 -4.70 5.65
CA ASN A 75 -11.83 -4.63 4.30
C ASN A 75 -10.71 -4.31 3.31
N ASP A 76 -10.19 -5.34 2.66
CA ASP A 76 -9.09 -5.22 1.70
C ASP A 76 -9.51 -4.47 0.41
N GLU A 77 -10.79 -4.45 0.05
CA GLU A 77 -11.30 -3.64 -1.06
C GLU A 77 -11.20 -2.14 -0.74
N LEU A 78 -11.73 -1.72 0.42
CA LEU A 78 -11.63 -0.33 0.87
C LEU A 78 -10.17 0.09 1.09
N TYR A 79 -9.35 -0.81 1.64
CA TYR A 79 -7.91 -0.58 1.77
C TYR A 79 -7.27 -0.34 0.40
N SER A 80 -7.55 -1.20 -0.59
CA SER A 80 -7.03 -1.09 -1.95
C SER A 80 -7.40 0.25 -2.57
N ASP A 81 -8.67 0.65 -2.51
CA ASP A 81 -9.17 1.90 -3.05
C ASP A 81 -8.53 3.14 -2.39
N SER A 82 -8.46 3.15 -1.07
CA SER A 82 -7.87 4.26 -0.31
C SER A 82 -6.37 4.38 -0.58
N LYS A 83 -5.67 3.25 -0.57
CA LYS A 83 -4.22 3.20 -0.80
C LYS A 83 -3.85 3.58 -2.22
N SER A 84 -4.60 3.11 -3.22
CA SER A 84 -4.42 3.47 -4.63
C SER A 84 -4.53 4.97 -4.84
N ARG A 85 -5.60 5.59 -4.34
CA ARG A 85 -5.78 7.05 -4.42
C ARG A 85 -4.68 7.82 -3.70
N SER A 86 -4.25 7.35 -2.54
CA SER A 86 -3.16 7.96 -1.78
C SER A 86 -1.84 7.92 -2.56
N LEU A 87 -1.51 6.79 -3.18
CA LEU A 87 -0.29 6.62 -3.97
C LEU A 87 -0.35 7.46 -5.26
N LEU A 88 -1.50 7.50 -5.95
CA LEU A 88 -1.71 8.31 -7.14
C LEU A 88 -1.48 9.80 -6.84
N ARG A 89 -2.09 10.32 -5.76
CA ARG A 89 -1.85 11.72 -5.31
C ARG A 89 -0.38 12.01 -4.99
N ARG A 90 0.37 10.99 -4.58
CA ARG A 90 1.81 11.09 -4.35
C ARG A 90 2.65 10.99 -5.62
N GLY A 91 2.03 10.88 -6.79
CA GLY A 91 2.70 10.80 -8.07
C GLY A 91 3.40 9.45 -8.30
N TYR A 92 2.74 8.35 -7.97
CA TYR A 92 3.19 7.01 -8.36
C TYR A 92 2.38 6.51 -9.56
N SER A 93 3.02 5.74 -10.45
CA SER A 93 2.34 5.14 -11.60
C SER A 93 1.36 4.04 -11.17
N LEU A 94 0.41 3.70 -12.05
CA LEU A 94 -0.52 2.58 -11.84
C LEU A 94 0.22 1.26 -11.66
N ASN A 95 1.33 1.07 -12.38
CA ASN A 95 2.18 -0.11 -12.22
C ASN A 95 2.80 -0.18 -10.81
N LYS A 96 3.32 0.94 -10.30
CA LYS A 96 3.88 1.02 -8.94
C LYS A 96 2.81 0.83 -7.87
N ILE A 97 1.60 1.34 -8.12
CA ILE A 97 0.43 1.13 -7.25
C ILE A 97 0.09 -0.36 -7.18
N ASN A 98 -0.03 -1.03 -8.33
CA ASN A 98 -0.28 -2.47 -8.42
C ASN A 98 0.77 -3.26 -7.61
N GLN A 99 2.05 -3.02 -7.88
CA GLN A 99 3.15 -3.67 -7.16
C GLN A 99 3.06 -3.45 -5.64
N SER A 100 2.79 -2.21 -5.22
CA SER A 100 2.69 -1.87 -3.80
C SER A 100 1.55 -2.60 -3.10
N LEU A 101 0.38 -2.72 -3.74
CA LEU A 101 -0.78 -3.43 -3.19
C LEU A 101 -0.54 -4.95 -3.14
N ARG A 102 0.07 -5.53 -4.17
CA ARG A 102 0.47 -6.95 -4.16
C ARG A 102 1.42 -7.26 -3.01
N MET A 103 2.41 -6.40 -2.76
CA MET A 103 3.32 -6.56 -1.61
C MET A 103 2.62 -6.43 -0.26
N LYS A 104 1.43 -5.83 -0.20
CA LYS A 104 0.57 -5.75 0.98
C LYS A 104 -0.40 -6.92 1.10
N GLY A 105 -0.30 -7.90 0.20
CA GLY A 105 -1.13 -9.11 0.18
C GLY A 105 -2.56 -8.87 -0.25
N ILE A 106 -2.84 -7.78 -0.98
CA ILE A 106 -4.17 -7.50 -1.53
C ILE A 106 -4.43 -8.43 -2.71
N ASP A 107 -5.65 -9.00 -2.74
CA ASP A 107 -6.09 -9.84 -3.85
C ASP A 107 -6.11 -9.07 -5.18
N GLN A 108 -5.71 -9.75 -6.24
CA GLN A 108 -5.63 -9.17 -7.60
C GLN A 108 -6.98 -8.60 -8.08
N LYS A 109 -8.09 -9.18 -7.62
CA LYS A 109 -9.44 -8.70 -7.91
C LYS A 109 -9.63 -7.25 -7.42
N PHE A 110 -9.32 -6.98 -6.16
CA PHE A 110 -9.46 -5.64 -5.58
C PHE A 110 -8.47 -4.63 -6.17
N ILE A 111 -7.25 -5.09 -6.51
CA ILE A 111 -6.27 -4.25 -7.19
C ILE A 111 -6.79 -3.81 -8.56
N LYS A 112 -7.29 -4.76 -9.38
CA LYS A 112 -7.86 -4.46 -10.69
C LYS A 112 -9.02 -3.47 -10.59
N GLN A 113 -9.97 -3.72 -9.69
CA GLN A 113 -11.11 -2.82 -9.45
C GLN A 113 -10.67 -1.40 -9.09
N SER A 114 -9.70 -1.26 -8.18
CA SER A 114 -9.19 0.06 -7.78
C SER A 114 -8.50 0.81 -8.93
N ILE A 115 -7.73 0.09 -9.75
CA ILE A 115 -7.06 0.67 -10.92
C ILE A 115 -8.08 1.08 -12.00
N GLU A 116 -9.09 0.25 -12.27
CA GLU A 116 -10.17 0.57 -13.21
C GLU A 116 -10.96 1.81 -12.77
N LYS A 117 -11.28 1.92 -11.48
CA LYS A 117 -11.91 3.13 -10.92
C LYS A 117 -11.08 4.40 -11.17
N ILE A 118 -9.75 4.30 -11.15
CA ILE A 118 -8.85 5.42 -11.47
C ILE A 118 -8.90 5.73 -12.97
N LYS A 119 -8.73 4.72 -13.83
CA LYS A 119 -8.75 4.89 -15.30
C LYS A 119 -10.05 5.46 -15.83
N ASN A 120 -11.18 5.13 -15.20
CA ASN A 120 -12.48 5.66 -15.59
C ASN A 120 -12.70 7.13 -15.20
N LYS A 121 -11.88 7.66 -14.27
CA LYS A 121 -12.00 9.04 -13.79
C LYS A 121 -10.99 10.00 -14.40
N GLU A 122 -9.85 9.51 -14.79
CA GLU A 122 -8.74 10.33 -15.28
C GLU A 122 -8.29 9.86 -16.67
N ILE A 123 -8.20 10.79 -17.61
CA ILE A 123 -7.57 10.56 -18.90
C ILE A 123 -6.05 10.57 -18.67
N GLU A 124 -5.35 9.55 -19.15
CA GLU A 124 -3.90 9.38 -18.95
C GLU A 124 -3.44 9.52 -17.48
N PRO A 125 -3.96 8.69 -16.53
CA PRO A 125 -3.68 8.86 -15.11
C PRO A 125 -2.18 8.80 -14.75
N ASP A 126 -1.38 8.06 -15.51
CA ASP A 126 0.07 8.01 -15.31
C ASP A 126 0.76 9.32 -15.73
N PHE A 127 0.32 9.95 -16.82
CA PHE A 127 0.83 11.25 -17.22
C PHE A 127 0.54 12.33 -16.16
N VAL A 128 -0.72 12.41 -15.74
CA VAL A 128 -1.16 13.31 -14.66
C VAL A 128 -0.35 13.06 -13.37
N SER A 129 -0.15 11.81 -13.01
CA SER A 129 0.61 11.42 -11.81
C SER A 129 2.09 11.79 -11.93
N ALA A 130 2.68 11.66 -13.12
CA ALA A 130 4.07 12.07 -13.38
C ALA A 130 4.23 13.59 -13.27
N LEU A 131 3.29 14.39 -13.79
CA LEU A 131 3.28 15.86 -13.62
C LEU A 131 3.24 16.25 -12.13
N LYS A 132 2.36 15.60 -11.34
CA LYS A 132 2.29 15.82 -9.88
C LYS A 132 3.62 15.49 -9.18
N LEU A 133 4.28 14.40 -9.60
CA LEU A 133 5.60 14.03 -9.07
C LEU A 133 6.65 15.08 -9.43
N CYS A 134 6.71 15.52 -10.69
CA CYS A 134 7.64 16.54 -11.15
C CYS A 134 7.46 17.85 -10.37
N LYS A 135 6.21 18.30 -10.18
CA LYS A 135 5.89 19.49 -9.35
C LYS A 135 6.41 19.34 -7.94
N ARG A 136 6.07 18.23 -7.28
CA ARG A 136 6.44 17.98 -5.88
C ARG A 136 7.95 17.88 -5.68
N ARG A 137 8.66 17.28 -6.64
CA ARG A 137 10.11 17.06 -6.57
C ARG A 137 10.93 18.20 -7.16
N ARG A 138 10.27 19.17 -7.80
CA ARG A 138 10.90 20.28 -8.52
C ARG A 138 11.89 19.79 -9.57
N ILE A 139 11.45 18.88 -10.44
CA ILE A 139 12.24 18.25 -11.51
C ILE A 139 11.66 18.54 -12.89
N GLY A 140 12.42 18.24 -13.95
CA GLY A 140 12.03 18.47 -15.33
C GLY A 140 11.79 19.96 -15.64
N ALA A 141 10.63 20.29 -16.18
CA ALA A 141 10.26 21.65 -16.60
C ALA A 141 10.29 22.71 -15.47
N ILE A 142 10.33 22.30 -14.20
CA ILE A 142 10.39 23.22 -13.04
C ILE A 142 11.82 23.64 -12.73
N ARG A 143 12.81 22.90 -13.23
CA ARG A 143 14.22 23.31 -13.07
C ARG A 143 14.53 24.54 -13.92
N PRO A 144 15.46 25.38 -13.48
CA PRO A 144 16.08 26.38 -14.35
C PRO A 144 16.64 25.71 -15.62
N ASN A 145 16.46 26.33 -16.78
CA ASN A 145 16.85 25.74 -18.07
C ASN A 145 18.32 25.28 -18.10
N ALA A 146 19.24 26.06 -17.54
CA ALA A 146 20.65 25.71 -17.43
C ALA A 146 20.93 24.38 -16.69
N ASN A 147 20.02 23.96 -15.83
CA ASN A 147 20.17 22.75 -15.01
C ASN A 147 19.39 21.54 -15.55
N ARG A 148 18.54 21.70 -16.55
CA ARG A 148 17.66 20.62 -17.04
C ARG A 148 18.47 19.48 -17.63
N GLU A 149 19.41 19.78 -18.51
CA GLU A 149 20.26 18.78 -19.17
C GLU A 149 21.19 18.08 -18.15
N LEU A 150 21.83 18.87 -17.28
CA LEU A 150 22.74 18.36 -16.24
C LEU A 150 22.06 17.33 -15.32
N PHE A 151 20.80 17.54 -14.97
CA PHE A 151 20.05 16.68 -14.05
C PHE A 151 19.13 15.69 -14.75
N TYR A 152 19.08 15.64 -16.08
CA TYR A 152 18.14 14.82 -16.84
C TYR A 152 18.16 13.33 -16.43
N LYS A 153 19.34 12.70 -16.37
CA LYS A 153 19.50 11.30 -15.95
C LYS A 153 19.01 11.06 -14.52
N LYS A 154 19.25 11.99 -13.62
CA LYS A 154 18.79 11.92 -12.23
C LYS A 154 17.27 11.99 -12.16
N ASP A 155 16.65 12.88 -12.92
CA ASP A 155 15.21 13.08 -12.97
C ASP A 155 14.51 11.88 -13.61
N MET A 156 15.06 11.31 -14.69
CA MET A 156 14.62 10.02 -15.25
C MET A 156 14.63 8.90 -14.19
N GLY A 157 15.71 8.81 -13.39
CA GLY A 157 15.79 7.83 -12.30
C GLY A 157 14.74 8.04 -11.20
N ILE A 158 14.30 9.28 -10.94
CA ILE A 158 13.21 9.56 -10.00
C ILE A 158 11.88 9.05 -10.54
N LEU A 159 11.58 9.30 -11.82
CA LEU A 159 10.36 8.83 -12.49
C LEU A 159 10.35 7.29 -12.61
N ALA A 160 11.45 6.67 -12.99
CA ALA A 160 11.60 5.21 -13.05
C ALA A 160 11.31 4.53 -11.68
N ARG A 161 11.85 5.06 -10.58
CA ARG A 161 11.57 4.56 -9.22
C ARG A 161 10.10 4.74 -8.81
N ALA A 162 9.41 5.74 -9.37
CA ALA A 162 7.98 5.93 -9.18
C ALA A 162 7.13 5.00 -10.08
N GLY A 163 7.77 4.24 -10.97
CA GLY A 163 7.18 3.18 -11.78
C GLY A 163 6.73 3.60 -13.17
N PHE A 164 7.14 4.79 -13.64
CA PHE A 164 6.87 5.25 -15.00
C PHE A 164 7.83 4.61 -15.99
N ASP A 165 7.34 4.30 -17.19
CA ASP A 165 8.17 3.85 -18.29
C ASP A 165 9.06 4.96 -18.86
N TYR A 166 9.96 4.58 -19.75
CA TYR A 166 10.94 5.50 -20.34
C TYR A 166 10.26 6.57 -21.21
N ASP A 167 9.30 6.17 -22.05
CA ASP A 167 8.67 7.08 -23.03
C ASP A 167 7.83 8.14 -22.34
N LEU A 168 7.02 7.75 -21.37
CA LEU A 168 6.26 8.68 -20.55
C LEU A 168 7.18 9.61 -19.76
N SER A 169 8.23 9.07 -19.16
CA SER A 169 9.21 9.85 -18.40
C SER A 169 9.90 10.88 -19.29
N LYS A 170 10.32 10.48 -20.50
CA LYS A 170 10.91 11.36 -21.51
C LYS A 170 9.90 12.45 -21.94
N ARG A 171 8.66 12.07 -22.25
CA ARG A 171 7.59 13.02 -22.63
C ARG A 171 7.41 14.10 -21.56
N VAL A 172 7.31 13.72 -20.28
CA VAL A 172 7.08 14.68 -19.19
C VAL A 172 8.29 15.55 -18.89
N LEU A 173 9.52 15.01 -18.96
CA LEU A 173 10.74 15.80 -18.69
C LEU A 173 11.06 16.77 -19.81
N ASN A 174 10.62 16.49 -21.05
CA ASN A 174 10.87 17.34 -22.21
C ASN A 174 9.79 18.42 -22.41
N LEU A 175 8.78 18.49 -21.56
CA LEU A 175 7.80 19.58 -21.61
C LEU A 175 8.48 20.94 -21.42
N GLU A 176 7.99 21.92 -22.18
CA GLU A 176 8.39 23.30 -21.94
C GLU A 176 7.74 23.85 -20.66
N GLN A 177 8.38 24.83 -20.06
CA GLN A 177 7.95 25.36 -18.78
C GLN A 177 6.52 25.93 -18.83
N GLU A 178 6.17 26.62 -19.90
CA GLU A 178 4.82 27.19 -20.07
C GLU A 178 3.75 26.10 -20.24
N GLU A 179 4.06 25.09 -21.05
CA GLU A 179 3.18 23.93 -21.24
C GLU A 179 2.94 23.17 -19.93
N PHE A 180 4.02 22.90 -19.19
CA PHE A 180 3.92 22.27 -17.89
C PHE A 180 3.05 23.07 -16.92
N GLN A 181 3.21 24.41 -16.90
CA GLN A 181 2.41 25.28 -16.03
C GLN A 181 0.93 25.29 -16.41
N LYS A 182 0.60 25.22 -17.70
CA LYS A 182 -0.79 25.06 -18.17
C LYS A 182 -1.39 23.73 -17.71
N LEU A 183 -0.68 22.64 -17.97
CA LEU A 183 -1.13 21.28 -17.63
C LEU A 183 -1.35 21.11 -16.12
N ILE A 184 -0.43 21.61 -15.29
CA ILE A 184 -0.51 21.42 -13.84
C ILE A 184 -1.58 22.27 -13.15
N LYS A 185 -2.13 23.28 -13.83
CA LYS A 185 -3.29 24.05 -13.33
C LYS A 185 -4.62 23.31 -13.52
N ILE A 186 -4.68 22.41 -14.50
CA ILE A 186 -5.89 21.65 -14.86
C ILE A 186 -5.99 20.35 -14.02
N VAL A 187 -4.88 19.91 -13.41
CA VAL A 187 -4.69 18.66 -12.69
C VAL A 187 -4.59 18.88 -11.17
#